data_d2b7aee7ea65cc7816bfcd82c054b39d
#
_entry.id   d2b7aee7ea65cc7816bfcd82c054b39d
#
_cell.length_a   1.000
_cell.length_b   1.000
_cell.length_c   1.000
_cell.angle_alpha   90.00
_cell.angle_beta   90.00
_cell.angle_gamma   90.00
#
_symmetry.space_group_name_H-M   'P 1'
#
loop_
_entity.id
_entity.type
_entity.pdbx_description
1 polymer ?
#
loop_
_entity_poly.entity_id
_entity_poly.type
_entity_poly.pdbx_seq_one_letter_code
_entity_poly.pdbx_strand_id
1 'polypeptide(L)'
;MTTPGNSSRTKIKRLPEKAHTDVVALHSVLDSGLVAHVGVVDHGQPIVIPVGYARDRDTLLIHGSSASRMFTLLDSGSPACVTVTLLDGLVLARSLFESSMNYRCAMVFG
;
A
#
# COMPACT_ATOMS: atom_id res chain seq x y z
N MET A 1 -17.59 -0.55 -7.94
CA MET A 1 -16.36 -0.68 -7.14
C MET A 1 -16.59 -1.63 -5.98
N THR A 2 -15.64 -2.53 -5.72
CA THR A 2 -15.70 -3.46 -4.60
C THR A 2 -15.40 -2.71 -3.28
N THR A 3 -16.11 -3.04 -2.21
CA THR A 3 -15.82 -2.48 -0.87
C THR A 3 -14.40 -2.87 -0.45
N PRO A 4 -13.58 -1.92 0.04
CA PRO A 4 -12.23 -2.23 0.51
C PRO A 4 -12.25 -3.31 1.59
N GLY A 5 -11.28 -4.22 1.54
CA GLY A 5 -11.14 -5.30 2.51
C GLY A 5 -12.10 -6.47 2.33
N ASN A 6 -12.89 -6.50 1.27
CA ASN A 6 -13.94 -7.49 1.08
C ASN A 6 -13.52 -8.71 0.27
N SER A 7 -12.34 -8.72 -0.34
CA SER A 7 -11.80 -9.89 -1.03
C SER A 7 -10.99 -10.76 -0.08
N SER A 8 -10.77 -12.04 -0.43
CA SER A 8 -9.97 -12.95 0.39
C SER A 8 -8.53 -12.47 0.59
N ARG A 9 -7.96 -11.73 -0.39
CA ARG A 9 -6.61 -11.18 -0.31
C ARG A 9 -6.52 -9.94 0.57
N THR A 10 -7.59 -9.16 0.67
CA THR A 10 -7.58 -7.89 1.39
C THR A 10 -8.17 -7.97 2.79
N LYS A 11 -8.75 -9.11 3.15
CA LYS A 11 -9.38 -9.28 4.46
C LYS A 11 -8.34 -9.52 5.54
N ILE A 12 -8.40 -8.73 6.61
CA ILE A 12 -7.49 -8.87 7.75
C ILE A 12 -7.91 -10.09 8.57
N LYS A 13 -6.99 -11.04 8.75
CA LYS A 13 -7.24 -12.28 9.50
C LYS A 13 -6.77 -12.20 10.95
N ARG A 14 -5.81 -11.31 11.24
CA ARG A 14 -5.29 -11.09 12.60
C ARG A 14 -5.70 -9.69 13.04
N LEU A 15 -6.33 -9.57 14.21
CA LEU A 15 -6.84 -8.31 14.74
C LEU A 15 -7.77 -7.59 13.73
N PRO A 16 -8.82 -8.25 13.23
CA PRO A 16 -9.69 -7.65 12.21
C PRO A 16 -10.41 -6.39 12.68
N GLU A 17 -10.54 -6.20 14.00
CA GLU A 17 -11.13 -5.00 14.58
C GLU A 17 -10.31 -3.72 14.31
N LYS A 18 -9.05 -3.86 13.93
CA LYS A 18 -8.19 -2.73 13.55
C LYS A 18 -8.27 -2.39 12.06
N ALA A 19 -9.00 -3.18 11.27
CA ALA A 19 -9.15 -2.95 9.84
C ALA A 19 -10.25 -1.93 9.56
N HIS A 20 -10.03 -1.10 8.54
CA HIS A 20 -11.03 -0.17 8.01
C HIS A 20 -11.36 -0.58 6.59
N THR A 21 -12.66 -0.69 6.29
CA THR A 21 -13.13 -1.18 4.99
C THR A 21 -13.93 -0.14 4.21
N ASP A 22 -13.95 1.13 4.63
CA ASP A 22 -14.67 2.17 3.90
C ASP A 22 -13.76 2.94 2.95
N VAL A 23 -14.35 3.45 1.88
CA VAL A 23 -13.63 4.16 0.82
C VAL A 23 -13.07 5.49 1.32
N VAL A 24 -13.76 6.16 2.25
CA VAL A 24 -13.30 7.44 2.80
C VAL A 24 -12.01 7.25 3.58
N ALA A 25 -11.93 6.21 4.41
CA ALA A 25 -10.72 5.90 5.16
C ALA A 25 -9.57 5.54 4.21
N LEU A 26 -9.83 4.77 3.16
CA LEU A 26 -8.84 4.44 2.14
C LEU A 26 -8.29 5.69 1.46
N HIS A 27 -9.18 6.56 0.97
CA HIS A 27 -8.77 7.80 0.31
C HIS A 27 -8.01 8.73 1.25
N SER A 28 -8.40 8.79 2.53
CA SER A 28 -7.69 9.59 3.52
C SER A 28 -6.24 9.16 3.69
N VAL A 29 -5.98 7.85 3.76
CA VAL A 29 -4.61 7.34 3.84
C VAL A 29 -3.84 7.66 2.56
N LEU A 30 -4.44 7.39 1.40
CA LEU A 30 -3.78 7.61 0.11
C LEU A 30 -3.46 9.09 -0.13
N ASP A 31 -4.34 9.99 0.28
CA ASP A 31 -4.15 11.43 0.08
C ASP A 31 -3.12 12.04 1.04
N SER A 32 -2.85 11.37 2.16
CA SER A 32 -1.91 11.86 3.18
C SER A 32 -0.47 11.46 2.93
N GLY A 33 -0.24 10.46 2.07
CA GLY A 33 1.11 9.96 1.79
C GLY A 33 1.73 10.61 0.56
N LEU A 34 3.05 10.46 0.44
CA LEU A 34 3.83 10.95 -0.71
C LEU A 34 4.55 9.82 -1.42
N VAL A 35 4.86 8.74 -0.71
CA VAL A 35 5.63 7.61 -1.22
C VAL A 35 4.80 6.36 -1.10
N ALA A 36 4.73 5.61 -2.20
CA ALA A 36 4.15 4.28 -2.24
C ALA A 36 5.24 3.25 -2.49
N HIS A 37 5.01 2.03 -2.01
CA HIS A 37 5.85 0.88 -2.35
C HIS A 37 5.07 0.00 -3.31
N VAL A 38 5.61 -0.19 -4.50
CA VAL A 38 4.98 -0.98 -5.56
C VAL A 38 5.65 -2.34 -5.62
N GLY A 39 4.87 -3.38 -5.42
CA GLY A 39 5.31 -4.77 -5.53
C GLY A 39 4.87 -5.38 -6.85
N VAL A 40 5.79 -5.98 -7.56
CA VAL A 40 5.57 -6.72 -8.81
C VAL A 40 6.36 -8.02 -8.78
N VAL A 41 6.05 -8.93 -9.68
CA VAL A 41 6.79 -10.18 -9.83
C VAL A 41 7.43 -10.22 -11.21
N ASP A 42 8.74 -10.42 -11.24
CA ASP A 42 9.53 -10.52 -12.46
C ASP A 42 10.19 -11.88 -12.53
N HIS A 43 9.74 -12.73 -13.48
CA HIS A 43 10.24 -14.10 -13.63
C HIS A 43 10.25 -14.89 -12.31
N GLY A 44 9.16 -14.78 -11.55
CA GLY A 44 9.01 -15.45 -10.26
C GLY A 44 9.69 -14.75 -9.09
N GLN A 45 10.43 -13.67 -9.32
CA GLN A 45 11.10 -12.92 -8.27
C GLN A 45 10.25 -11.70 -7.87
N PRO A 46 9.82 -11.61 -6.60
CA PRO A 46 9.15 -10.41 -6.12
C PRO A 46 10.12 -9.23 -6.06
N ILE A 47 9.65 -8.07 -6.49
CA ILE A 47 10.39 -6.81 -6.45
C ILE A 47 9.49 -5.77 -5.81
N VAL A 48 10.04 -4.97 -4.87
CA VAL A 48 9.32 -3.87 -4.24
C VAL A 48 10.14 -2.61 -4.39
N ILE A 49 9.53 -1.56 -4.96
CA ILE A 49 10.23 -0.32 -5.27
C ILE A 49 9.42 0.86 -4.73
N PRO A 50 10.06 1.82 -4.00
CA PRO A 50 9.40 3.04 -3.59
C PRO A 50 9.25 4.00 -4.77
N VAL A 51 8.08 4.65 -4.85
CA VAL A 51 7.78 5.62 -5.92
C VAL A 51 6.98 6.78 -5.35
N GLY A 52 7.10 7.95 -5.96
CA GLY A 52 6.16 9.03 -5.74
C GLY A 52 4.82 8.71 -6.40
N TYR A 53 3.74 9.15 -5.80
CA TYR A 53 2.41 8.87 -6.33
C TYR A 53 1.42 9.99 -6.03
N ALA A 54 0.30 9.96 -6.74
CA ALA A 54 -0.86 10.78 -6.46
C ALA A 54 -2.12 9.94 -6.70
N ARG A 55 -3.20 10.30 -6.02
CA ARG A 55 -4.51 9.68 -6.24
C ARG A 55 -5.36 10.59 -7.11
N ASP A 56 -6.01 10.01 -8.12
CA ASP A 56 -7.04 10.66 -8.90
C ASP A 56 -8.30 9.77 -8.86
N ARG A 57 -9.29 10.14 -8.03
CA ARG A 57 -10.49 9.35 -7.78
C ARG A 57 -10.12 7.94 -7.30
N ASP A 58 -10.40 6.91 -8.07
CA ASP A 58 -10.08 5.51 -7.74
C ASP A 58 -8.82 5.01 -8.46
N THR A 59 -8.01 5.91 -9.00
CA THR A 59 -6.79 5.60 -9.72
C THR A 59 -5.58 6.14 -8.98
N LEU A 60 -4.53 5.33 -8.90
CA LEU A 60 -3.23 5.77 -8.42
C LEU A 60 -2.33 6.06 -9.60
N LEU A 61 -1.78 7.26 -9.62
CA LEU A 61 -0.79 7.70 -10.61
C LEU A 61 0.58 7.59 -9.95
N ILE A 62 1.48 6.84 -10.58
CA ILE A 62 2.84 6.67 -10.06
C ILE A 62 3.83 7.35 -10.96
N HIS A 63 4.86 7.93 -10.34
CA HIS A 63 5.89 8.69 -11.04
C HIS A 63 7.20 7.89 -11.07
N GLY A 64 7.82 7.84 -12.25
CA GLY A 64 9.10 7.17 -12.42
C GLY A 64 9.52 7.10 -13.88
N SER A 65 10.66 6.47 -14.13
CA SER A 65 11.18 6.29 -15.47
C SER A 65 10.44 5.18 -16.21
N SER A 66 9.95 5.48 -17.41
CA SER A 66 9.32 4.48 -18.29
C SER A 66 10.31 3.40 -18.74
N ALA A 67 11.60 3.63 -18.63
CA ALA A 67 12.64 2.65 -18.97
C ALA A 67 12.92 1.67 -17.84
N SER A 68 12.36 1.88 -16.63
CA SER A 68 12.58 0.96 -15.53
C SER A 68 11.87 -0.37 -15.77
N ARG A 69 12.42 -1.44 -15.21
CA ARG A 69 11.82 -2.78 -15.32
C ARG A 69 10.42 -2.83 -14.72
N MET A 70 10.19 -2.15 -13.61
CA MET A 70 8.89 -2.11 -12.97
C MET A 70 7.84 -1.51 -13.90
N PHE A 71 8.13 -0.37 -14.53
CA PHE A 71 7.17 0.26 -15.44
C PHE A 71 6.93 -0.58 -16.70
N THR A 72 7.96 -1.25 -17.19
CA THR A 72 7.81 -2.19 -18.30
C THR A 72 6.85 -3.32 -17.94
N LEU A 73 6.97 -3.89 -16.73
CA LEU A 73 6.06 -4.93 -16.25
C LEU A 73 4.64 -4.41 -16.08
N LEU A 74 4.47 -3.21 -15.53
CA LEU A 74 3.14 -2.62 -15.37
C LEU A 74 2.47 -2.36 -16.73
N ASP A 75 3.22 -1.86 -17.70
CA ASP A 75 2.71 -1.63 -19.06
C ASP A 75 2.26 -2.92 -19.73
N SER A 76 2.89 -4.03 -19.43
CA SER A 76 2.52 -5.34 -19.96
C SER A 76 1.28 -5.94 -19.30
N GLY A 77 0.69 -5.26 -18.30
CA GLY A 77 -0.48 -5.74 -17.59
C GLY A 77 -0.19 -6.66 -16.43
N SER A 78 1.04 -6.68 -15.94
CA SER A 78 1.42 -7.50 -14.79
C SER A 78 0.66 -7.08 -13.54
N PRO A 79 0.18 -8.03 -12.72
CA PRO A 79 -0.43 -7.69 -11.44
C PRO A 79 0.54 -6.96 -10.52
N ALA A 80 0.03 -6.03 -9.74
CA ALA A 80 0.83 -5.26 -8.80
C ALA A 80 0.10 -5.10 -7.48
N CYS A 81 0.89 -4.86 -6.43
CA CYS A 81 0.40 -4.47 -5.12
C CYS A 81 1.05 -3.15 -4.75
N VAL A 82 0.25 -2.16 -4.38
CA VAL A 82 0.73 -0.85 -3.97
C VAL A 82 0.39 -0.64 -2.50
N THR A 83 1.41 -0.30 -1.70
CA THR A 83 1.24 -0.07 -0.26
C THR A 83 1.66 1.34 0.09
N VAL A 84 0.82 2.02 0.86
CA VAL A 84 1.10 3.34 1.43
C VAL A 84 1.02 3.22 2.94
N THR A 85 2.07 3.66 3.63
CA THR A 85 2.13 3.61 5.09
C THR A 85 2.39 5.00 5.64
N LEU A 86 1.62 5.37 6.66
CA LEU A 86 1.78 6.62 7.39
C LEU A 86 2.16 6.26 8.82
N LEU A 87 3.31 6.75 9.28
CA LEU A 87 3.73 6.59 10.66
C LEU A 87 3.18 7.77 11.46
N ASP A 88 2.23 7.49 12.36
CA ASP A 88 1.58 8.53 13.17
C ASP A 88 2.36 8.81 14.46
N GLY A 89 3.13 7.83 14.96
CA GLY A 89 3.93 8.01 16.15
C GLY A 89 4.56 6.71 16.61
N LEU A 90 5.50 6.83 17.53
CA LEU A 90 6.15 5.71 18.20
C LEU A 90 5.64 5.61 19.62
N VAL A 91 5.35 4.40 20.06
CA VAL A 91 5.01 4.10 21.44
C VAL A 91 6.22 3.40 22.05
N LEU A 92 6.95 4.12 22.91
CA LEU A 92 8.17 3.60 23.55
C LEU A 92 7.83 3.03 24.92
N ALA A 93 8.18 1.78 25.13
CA ALA A 93 8.08 1.11 26.41
C ALA A 93 9.46 1.06 27.09
N ARG A 94 9.50 0.69 28.38
CA ARG A 94 10.77 0.48 29.11
C ARG A 94 11.62 -0.61 28.48
N SER A 95 10.96 -1.60 27.86
CA SER A 95 11.60 -2.64 27.07
C SER A 95 11.42 -2.33 25.60
N LEU A 96 12.50 -2.41 24.80
CA LEU A 96 12.40 -2.27 23.35
C LEU A 96 11.48 -3.31 22.72
N PHE A 97 11.41 -4.49 23.33
CA PHE A 97 10.53 -5.56 22.86
C PHE A 97 9.05 -5.17 22.91
N GLU A 98 8.66 -4.35 23.90
CA GLU A 98 7.29 -3.89 24.07
C GLU A 98 7.01 -2.56 23.38
N SER A 99 8.02 -1.93 22.80
CA SER A 99 7.84 -0.71 22.03
C SER A 99 7.05 -1.01 20.74
N SER A 100 6.24 -0.05 20.34
CA SER A 100 5.32 -0.21 19.22
C SER A 100 5.26 1.09 18.43
N MET A 101 4.46 1.09 17.36
CA MET A 101 4.20 2.30 16.59
C MET A 101 2.71 2.40 16.24
N ASN A 102 2.23 3.62 16.19
CA ASN A 102 0.92 3.93 15.68
C ASN A 102 1.07 4.26 14.20
N TYR A 103 0.35 3.54 13.35
CA TYR A 103 0.45 3.73 11.91
C TYR A 103 -0.91 3.50 11.23
N ARG A 104 -1.01 4.05 10.04
CA ARG A 104 -2.11 3.77 9.12
C ARG A 104 -1.51 3.28 7.82
N CYS A 105 -2.17 2.32 7.20
CA CYS A 105 -1.66 1.68 5.99
C CYS A 105 -2.81 1.39 5.04
N ALA A 106 -2.55 1.56 3.75
CA ALA A 106 -3.46 1.14 2.68
C ALA A 106 -2.72 0.21 1.73
N MET A 107 -3.40 -0.83 1.27
CA MET A 107 -2.87 -1.77 0.30
C MET A 107 -3.86 -1.89 -0.85
N VAL A 108 -3.38 -1.67 -2.06
CA VAL A 108 -4.20 -1.66 -3.28
C VAL A 108 -3.65 -2.68 -4.25
N PHE A 109 -4.52 -3.56 -4.73
CA PHE A 109 -4.18 -4.55 -5.75
C PHE A 109 -4.70 -4.09 -7.11
N GLY A 110 -3.89 -4.24 -8.11
CA GLY A 110 -4.27 -3.88 -9.46
C GLY A 110 -3.49 -4.62 -10.53
#